data_10de049bf11e59fc2a4b956e2f8b5465
#
_entry.id   10de049bf11e59fc2a4b956e2f8b5465
#
_cell.length_a   1.000
_cell.length_b   1.000
_cell.length_c   1.000
_cell.angle_alpha   90.00
_cell.angle_beta   90.00
_cell.angle_gamma   90.00
#
_symmetry.space_group_name_H-M   'P 1'
#
loop_
_entity.id
_entity.type
_entity.pdbx_description
1 polymer ?
#
loop_
_entity_poly.entity_id
_entity_poly.type
_entity_poly.pdbx_seq_one_letter_code
_entity_poly.pdbx_strand_id
1 'polypeptide(L)'
;QIEELGITPYKVVTEPKFHWEKVTELYNEVKMTKPYDWWIVSDDDEIQIYPKPIYEMIDECETLGFEFITGGFLDRIGENGIFPFVDETTNIWDVFPYSGFFRYPLSGACPNKVCVMLGRVKISNGQHYAVFDDKNVWGEEGAHHRLRYPPGRGEGFIQVHHFKWDS
;
A
#
# COMPACT_ATOMS: atom_id res chain seq x y z
N GLN A 1 4.52 17.26 14.98
CA GLN A 1 4.56 17.29 13.50
C GLN A 1 3.18 17.02 12.89
N ILE A 2 2.55 15.86 13.16
CA ILE A 2 1.22 15.51 12.58
C ILE A 2 0.15 16.50 13.01
N GLU A 3 0.15 16.90 14.26
CA GLU A 3 -0.80 17.89 14.81
C GLU A 3 -0.61 19.30 14.23
N GLU A 4 0.64 19.67 13.89
CA GLU A 4 0.97 20.93 13.21
C GLU A 4 0.37 21.00 11.80
N LEU A 5 0.14 19.83 11.18
CA LEU A 5 -0.55 19.70 9.89
C LEU A 5 -2.08 19.67 10.02
N GLY A 6 -2.62 19.84 11.25
CA GLY A 6 -4.06 19.78 11.52
C GLY A 6 -4.63 18.36 11.43
N ILE A 7 -3.79 17.35 11.48
CA ILE A 7 -4.20 15.94 11.43
C ILE A 7 -4.36 15.44 12.87
N THR A 8 -5.52 14.92 13.19
CA THR A 8 -5.77 14.28 14.49
C THR A 8 -5.62 12.76 14.32
N PRO A 9 -4.63 12.13 14.97
CA PRO A 9 -4.47 10.69 14.91
C PRO A 9 -5.70 9.98 15.49
N TYR A 10 -6.19 8.96 14.82
CA TYR A 10 -7.24 8.09 15.37
C TYR A 10 -6.76 7.35 16.61
N LYS A 11 -5.54 6.84 16.57
CA LYS A 11 -4.91 6.09 17.67
C LYS A 11 -3.39 6.29 17.62
N VAL A 12 -2.80 6.46 18.79
CA VAL A 12 -1.34 6.49 18.94
C VAL A 12 -0.92 5.28 19.77
N VAL A 13 -0.01 4.49 19.25
CA VAL A 13 0.55 3.33 19.93
C VAL A 13 2.05 3.54 20.05
N THR A 14 2.57 3.45 21.29
CA THR A 14 3.99 3.57 21.58
C THR A 14 4.55 2.19 21.93
N GLU A 15 5.51 1.73 21.18
CA GLU A 15 6.18 0.45 21.41
C GLU A 15 7.70 0.65 21.45
N PRO A 16 8.43 -0.10 22.29
CA PRO A 16 9.87 0.04 22.39
C PRO A 16 10.63 -0.48 21.14
N LYS A 17 9.95 -1.28 20.33
CA LYS A 17 10.46 -1.82 19.07
C LYS A 17 9.36 -1.87 18.04
N PHE A 18 9.72 -1.72 16.78
CA PHE A 18 8.81 -1.90 15.66
C PHE A 18 8.38 -3.38 15.53
N HIS A 19 7.08 -3.60 15.36
CA HIS A 19 6.46 -4.92 15.19
C HIS A 19 5.45 -4.89 14.05
N TRP A 20 5.77 -5.54 12.94
CA TRP A 20 4.90 -5.64 11.76
C TRP A 20 3.50 -6.15 12.07
N GLU A 21 3.46 -7.18 12.93
CA GLU A 21 2.23 -7.83 13.34
C GLU A 21 1.28 -6.83 14.00
N LYS A 22 1.80 -5.99 14.89
CA LYS A 22 1.00 -4.97 15.59
C LYS A 22 0.49 -3.88 14.65
N VAL A 23 1.29 -3.45 13.70
CA VAL A 23 0.86 -2.49 12.67
C VAL A 23 -0.27 -3.08 11.84
N THR A 24 -0.10 -4.32 11.39
CA THR A 24 -1.10 -5.05 10.62
C THR A 24 -2.39 -5.27 11.41
N GLU A 25 -2.29 -5.66 12.67
CA GLU A 25 -3.43 -5.81 13.57
C GLU A 25 -4.19 -4.48 13.72
N LEU A 26 -3.46 -3.37 13.89
CA LEU A 26 -4.05 -2.05 14.02
C LEU A 26 -4.79 -1.62 12.74
N TYR A 27 -4.20 -1.82 11.56
CA TYR A 27 -4.88 -1.54 10.30
C TYR A 27 -6.16 -2.36 10.16
N ASN A 28 -6.11 -3.66 10.47
CA ASN A 28 -7.28 -4.52 10.40
C ASN A 28 -8.35 -4.14 11.45
N GLU A 29 -7.94 -3.75 12.68
CA GLU A 29 -8.84 -3.26 13.73
C GLU A 29 -9.57 -1.99 13.26
N VAL A 30 -8.82 -1.01 12.78
CA VAL A 30 -9.38 0.28 12.37
C VAL A 30 -10.35 0.14 11.20
N LYS A 31 -9.98 -0.61 10.18
CA LYS A 31 -10.85 -0.86 9.02
C LYS A 31 -12.17 -1.54 9.41
N MET A 32 -12.13 -2.46 10.37
CA MET A 32 -13.33 -3.16 10.85
C MET A 32 -14.33 -2.26 11.57
N THR A 33 -13.98 -1.04 11.92
CA THR A 33 -14.96 -0.05 12.45
C THR A 33 -16.02 0.32 11.42
N LYS A 34 -15.67 0.19 10.13
CA LYS A 34 -16.57 0.41 8.99
C LYS A 34 -16.32 -0.67 7.93
N PRO A 35 -16.86 -1.87 8.13
CA PRO A 35 -16.51 -3.05 7.34
C PRO A 35 -16.94 -3.00 5.88
N TYR A 36 -17.93 -2.16 5.55
CA TYR A 36 -18.47 -2.01 4.20
C TYR A 36 -18.04 -0.73 3.49
N ASP A 37 -17.30 0.15 4.17
CA ASP A 37 -16.69 1.32 3.54
C ASP A 37 -15.39 0.91 2.85
N TRP A 38 -15.05 1.62 1.80
CA TRP A 38 -13.75 1.51 1.14
C TRP A 38 -12.68 2.28 1.90
N TRP A 39 -11.54 1.64 2.09
CA TRP A 39 -10.38 2.19 2.78
C TRP A 39 -9.18 2.25 1.86
N ILE A 40 -8.45 3.35 1.91
CA ILE A 40 -7.11 3.47 1.34
C ILE A 40 -6.13 3.23 2.48
N VAL A 41 -5.18 2.33 2.29
CA VAL A 41 -4.14 2.05 3.27
C VAL A 41 -2.79 2.30 2.62
N SER A 42 -1.94 3.08 3.29
CA SER A 42 -0.59 3.43 2.84
C SER A 42 0.32 3.52 4.05
N ASP A 43 1.54 3.06 3.91
CA ASP A 43 2.58 3.31 4.90
C ASP A 43 3.10 4.76 4.73
N ASP A 44 3.78 5.31 5.71
CA ASP A 44 4.21 6.71 5.73
C ASP A 44 5.37 7.03 4.76
N ASP A 45 6.03 5.99 4.27
CA ASP A 45 7.08 6.05 3.25
C ASP A 45 6.60 5.69 1.83
N GLU A 46 5.28 5.65 1.62
CA GLU A 46 4.66 5.28 0.35
C GLU A 46 3.79 6.40 -0.24
N ILE A 47 3.96 6.64 -1.55
CA ILE A 47 3.08 7.50 -2.34
C ILE A 47 2.36 6.65 -3.38
N GLN A 48 1.04 6.63 -3.33
CA GLN A 48 0.20 5.91 -4.27
C GLN A 48 -0.24 6.82 -5.42
N ILE A 49 0.04 6.40 -6.65
CA ILE A 49 -0.41 7.09 -7.87
C ILE A 49 -1.46 6.21 -8.55
N TYR A 50 -2.64 6.77 -8.72
CA TYR A 50 -3.79 6.09 -9.30
C TYR A 50 -3.88 6.36 -10.80
N PRO A 51 -4.18 5.35 -11.65
CA PRO A 51 -4.28 5.52 -13.10
C PRO A 51 -5.50 6.34 -13.53
N LYS A 52 -6.50 6.43 -12.67
CA LYS A 52 -7.73 7.24 -12.85
C LYS A 52 -8.32 7.59 -11.47
N PRO A 53 -9.33 8.45 -11.40
CA PRO A 53 -9.99 8.80 -10.16
C PRO A 53 -10.40 7.56 -9.35
N ILE A 54 -10.08 7.54 -8.07
CA ILE A 54 -10.28 6.37 -7.20
C ILE A 54 -11.75 5.92 -7.13
N TYR A 55 -12.69 6.87 -7.16
CA TYR A 55 -14.12 6.56 -7.12
C TYR A 55 -14.57 5.77 -8.37
N GLU A 56 -14.00 6.02 -9.55
CA GLU A 56 -14.28 5.24 -10.74
C GLU A 56 -13.77 3.80 -10.64
N MET A 57 -12.60 3.62 -10.00
CA MET A 57 -12.06 2.30 -9.75
C MET A 57 -12.93 1.51 -8.76
N ILE A 58 -13.43 2.20 -7.73
CA ILE A 58 -14.34 1.63 -6.73
C ILE A 58 -15.66 1.21 -7.39
N ASP A 59 -16.29 2.08 -8.18
CA ASP A 59 -17.54 1.79 -8.88
C ASP A 59 -17.42 0.56 -9.80
N GLU A 60 -16.27 0.42 -10.47
CA GLU A 60 -16.00 -0.78 -11.27
C GLU A 60 -15.85 -2.03 -10.41
N CYS A 61 -15.14 -1.92 -9.28
CA CYS A 61 -15.00 -3.04 -8.35
C CYS A 61 -16.35 -3.48 -7.80
N GLU A 62 -17.20 -2.54 -7.40
CA GLU A 62 -18.56 -2.83 -6.92
C GLU A 62 -19.42 -3.51 -7.97
N THR A 63 -19.34 -3.01 -9.22
CA THR A 63 -20.07 -3.59 -10.36
C THR A 63 -19.64 -5.04 -10.63
N LEU A 64 -18.34 -5.33 -10.45
CA LEU A 64 -17.76 -6.65 -10.71
C LEU A 64 -17.74 -7.56 -9.47
N GLY A 65 -18.14 -7.05 -8.32
CA GLY A 65 -18.14 -7.78 -7.05
C GLY A 65 -16.75 -7.95 -6.44
N PHE A 66 -15.83 -7.02 -6.70
CA PHE A 66 -14.48 -7.05 -6.14
C PHE A 66 -14.43 -6.33 -4.80
N GLU A 67 -13.58 -6.80 -3.91
CA GLU A 67 -13.51 -6.30 -2.54
C GLU A 67 -12.18 -5.60 -2.23
N PHE A 68 -11.19 -5.69 -3.12
CA PHE A 68 -9.91 -5.01 -2.94
C PHE A 68 -9.21 -4.76 -4.28
N ILE A 69 -8.30 -3.78 -4.26
CA ILE A 69 -7.49 -3.37 -5.40
C ILE A 69 -6.02 -3.44 -4.99
N THR A 70 -5.22 -4.11 -5.80
CA THR A 70 -3.77 -4.17 -5.60
C THR A 70 -3.03 -3.23 -6.51
N GLY A 71 -1.90 -2.71 -6.02
CA GLY A 71 -0.93 -1.93 -6.78
C GLY A 71 0.38 -2.66 -6.99
N GLY A 72 1.20 -2.11 -7.86
CA GLY A 72 2.58 -2.52 -8.05
C GLY A 72 3.50 -1.73 -7.12
N PHE A 73 4.33 -2.43 -6.37
CA PHE A 73 5.28 -1.85 -5.44
C PHE A 73 6.56 -1.45 -6.19
N LEU A 74 6.92 -0.19 -6.17
CA LEU A 74 8.04 0.40 -6.87
C LEU A 74 9.00 1.06 -5.87
N ASP A 75 10.11 0.40 -5.58
CA ASP A 75 11.15 1.04 -4.78
C ASP A 75 11.76 2.22 -5.52
N ARG A 76 12.02 3.30 -4.80
CA ARG A 76 12.65 4.50 -5.28
C ARG A 76 14.11 4.57 -4.84
N ILE A 77 14.99 4.98 -5.74
CA ILE A 77 16.42 5.05 -5.50
C ILE A 77 17.02 6.31 -6.15
N GLY A 78 17.98 6.90 -5.48
CA GLY A 78 18.73 8.04 -5.98
C GLY A 78 19.74 7.66 -7.05
N GLU A 79 20.42 8.67 -7.60
CA GLU A 79 21.49 8.45 -8.55
C GLU A 79 22.61 7.58 -7.98
N ASN A 80 23.19 6.74 -8.83
CA ASN A 80 24.23 5.78 -8.47
C ASN A 80 23.84 4.77 -7.37
N GLY A 81 22.53 4.57 -7.15
CA GLY A 81 22.03 3.61 -6.17
C GLY A 81 22.13 4.05 -4.72
N ILE A 82 22.25 5.35 -4.48
CA ILE A 82 22.33 5.91 -3.13
C ILE A 82 20.94 6.27 -2.60
N PHE A 83 20.85 6.43 -1.27
CA PHE A 83 19.69 7.00 -0.58
C PHE A 83 20.09 8.40 -0.10
N PRO A 84 19.68 9.46 -0.83
CA PRO A 84 20.04 10.83 -0.48
C PRO A 84 19.31 11.29 0.79
N PHE A 85 19.93 12.22 1.50
CA PHE A 85 19.26 12.89 2.62
C PHE A 85 18.06 13.69 2.12
N VAL A 86 16.96 13.61 2.84
CA VAL A 86 15.70 14.32 2.56
C VAL A 86 15.36 15.22 3.74
N ASP A 87 15.04 16.46 3.46
CA ASP A 87 14.49 17.41 4.42
C ASP A 87 13.15 17.99 3.94
N GLU A 88 12.56 18.85 4.73
CA GLU A 88 11.25 19.47 4.44
C GLU A 88 11.22 20.33 3.16
N THR A 89 12.38 20.70 2.63
CA THR A 89 12.51 21.51 1.40
C THR A 89 12.81 20.67 0.17
N THR A 90 13.09 19.39 0.36
CA THR A 90 13.53 18.48 -0.69
C THR A 90 12.32 17.99 -1.51
N ASN A 91 12.41 18.16 -2.83
CA ASN A 91 11.49 17.44 -3.72
C ASN A 91 11.95 16.00 -3.88
N ILE A 92 11.25 15.07 -3.25
CA ILE A 92 11.65 13.66 -3.23
C ILE A 92 11.71 13.02 -4.62
N TRP A 93 10.92 13.49 -5.58
CA TRP A 93 10.94 12.98 -6.95
C TRP A 93 12.23 13.32 -7.70
N ASP A 94 12.85 14.47 -7.37
CA ASP A 94 14.08 14.90 -8.00
C ASP A 94 15.29 14.14 -7.45
N VAL A 95 15.29 13.81 -6.17
CA VAL A 95 16.41 13.12 -5.52
C VAL A 95 16.31 11.59 -5.61
N PHE A 96 15.11 11.05 -5.86
CA PHE A 96 14.88 9.63 -6.13
C PHE A 96 14.30 9.41 -7.54
N PRO A 97 15.06 9.75 -8.61
CA PRO A 97 14.55 9.74 -9.99
C PRO A 97 14.25 8.34 -10.53
N TYR A 98 14.92 7.33 -10.01
CA TYR A 98 14.78 5.96 -10.51
C TYR A 98 13.79 5.16 -9.69
N SER A 99 13.05 4.28 -10.36
CA SER A 99 12.14 3.33 -9.72
C SER A 99 12.21 1.96 -10.37
N GLY A 100 11.95 0.94 -9.58
CA GLY A 100 11.93 -0.43 -10.07
C GLY A 100 11.54 -1.44 -9.02
N PHE A 101 11.51 -2.70 -9.44
CA PHE A 101 11.29 -3.82 -8.54
C PHE A 101 12.65 -4.37 -8.09
N PHE A 102 13.10 -3.93 -6.93
CA PHE A 102 14.36 -4.41 -6.37
C PHE A 102 14.13 -5.72 -5.63
N ARG A 103 14.21 -6.81 -6.37
CA ARG A 103 14.17 -8.15 -5.80
C ARG A 103 15.56 -8.60 -5.32
N TYR A 104 15.59 -9.82 -4.78
CA TYR A 104 16.82 -10.46 -4.34
C TYR A 104 18.02 -10.11 -5.25
N PRO A 105 19.20 -9.73 -4.65
CA PRO A 105 19.49 -9.81 -3.23
C PRO A 105 19.17 -8.54 -2.43
N LEU A 106 18.69 -7.47 -3.03
CA LEU A 106 18.53 -6.17 -2.38
C LEU A 106 17.29 -6.11 -1.48
N SER A 107 16.20 -6.73 -1.92
CA SER A 107 14.99 -6.82 -1.10
C SER A 107 14.27 -8.12 -1.38
N GLY A 108 13.79 -8.78 -0.33
CA GLY A 108 12.89 -9.92 -0.44
C GLY A 108 11.42 -9.50 -0.61
N ALA A 109 11.16 -8.23 -0.85
CA ALA A 109 9.82 -7.65 -0.86
C ALA A 109 8.94 -8.24 -1.96
N CYS A 110 7.69 -8.43 -1.64
CA CYS A 110 6.67 -8.78 -2.60
C CYS A 110 6.38 -7.58 -3.51
N PRO A 111 6.26 -7.76 -4.82
CA PRO A 111 5.99 -6.66 -5.75
C PRO A 111 4.54 -6.15 -5.71
N ASN A 112 3.69 -6.75 -4.91
CA ASN A 112 2.29 -6.36 -4.78
C ASN A 112 2.04 -5.61 -3.47
N LYS A 113 1.08 -4.69 -3.51
CA LYS A 113 0.55 -4.00 -2.35
C LYS A 113 -0.97 -3.95 -2.46
N VAL A 114 -1.69 -4.29 -1.40
CA VAL A 114 -3.14 -4.08 -1.33
C VAL A 114 -3.36 -2.63 -0.90
N CYS A 115 -3.83 -1.81 -1.83
CA CYS A 115 -3.91 -0.36 -1.65
C CYS A 115 -5.29 0.11 -1.19
N VAL A 116 -6.34 -0.47 -1.78
CA VAL A 116 -7.73 -0.06 -1.57
C VAL A 116 -8.57 -1.30 -1.31
N MET A 117 -9.42 -1.26 -0.30
CA MET A 117 -10.20 -2.45 0.09
C MET A 117 -11.43 -2.10 0.92
N LEU A 118 -12.39 -2.98 0.92
CA LEU A 118 -13.47 -2.93 1.91
C LEU A 118 -12.92 -3.20 3.32
N GLY A 119 -13.48 -2.52 4.31
CA GLY A 119 -12.98 -2.61 5.69
C GLY A 119 -12.91 -4.03 6.26
N ARG A 120 -13.81 -4.92 5.81
CA ARG A 120 -13.83 -6.34 6.21
C ARG A 120 -12.70 -7.18 5.63
N VAL A 121 -12.02 -6.71 4.60
CA VAL A 121 -10.91 -7.43 3.98
C VAL A 121 -9.69 -7.33 4.90
N LYS A 122 -9.24 -8.45 5.43
CA LYS A 122 -8.00 -8.53 6.19
C LYS A 122 -6.80 -8.42 5.25
N ILE A 123 -5.73 -7.83 5.74
CA ILE A 123 -4.45 -7.75 5.03
C ILE A 123 -3.35 -8.46 5.81
N SER A 124 -2.38 -8.99 5.07
CA SER A 124 -1.17 -9.59 5.62
C SER A 124 -0.17 -8.54 6.11
N ASN A 125 0.87 -8.97 6.80
CA ASN A 125 1.99 -8.13 7.17
C ASN A 125 2.58 -7.43 5.94
N GLY A 126 2.83 -6.13 6.06
CA GLY A 126 3.29 -5.30 4.96
C GLY A 126 2.24 -5.07 3.85
N GLN A 127 0.99 -5.47 4.06
CA GLN A 127 -0.13 -5.27 3.12
C GLN A 127 0.07 -5.92 1.73
N HIS A 128 0.91 -6.93 1.64
CA HIS A 128 1.24 -7.56 0.35
C HIS A 128 0.13 -8.46 -0.19
N TYR A 129 -0.75 -8.94 0.68
CA TYR A 129 -1.84 -9.83 0.34
C TYR A 129 -3.14 -9.45 1.06
N ALA A 130 -4.27 -9.69 0.42
CA ALA A 130 -5.53 -9.87 1.12
C ALA A 130 -5.56 -11.26 1.77
N VAL A 131 -6.21 -11.39 2.92
CA VAL A 131 -6.29 -12.66 3.66
C VAL A 131 -7.75 -13.10 3.76
N PHE A 132 -8.03 -14.28 3.24
CA PHE A 132 -9.35 -14.93 3.28
C PHE A 132 -9.20 -16.38 3.71
N ASP A 133 -9.99 -16.81 4.69
CA ASP A 133 -9.93 -18.15 5.26
C ASP A 133 -8.47 -18.53 5.66
N ASP A 134 -7.77 -17.58 6.30
CA ASP A 134 -6.37 -17.67 6.72
C ASP A 134 -5.36 -17.94 5.59
N LYS A 135 -5.75 -17.66 4.34
CA LYS A 135 -4.89 -17.79 3.17
C LYS A 135 -4.60 -16.44 2.55
N ASN A 136 -3.35 -16.24 2.16
CA ASN A 136 -2.95 -15.09 1.37
C ASN A 136 -3.47 -15.20 -0.06
N VAL A 137 -4.10 -14.14 -0.55
CA VAL A 137 -4.74 -14.11 -1.87
C VAL A 137 -4.19 -12.95 -2.68
N TRP A 138 -3.84 -13.23 -3.92
CA TRP A 138 -3.30 -12.26 -4.87
C TRP A 138 -4.33 -11.70 -5.85
N GLY A 139 -5.52 -12.19 -5.85
CA GLY A 139 -6.57 -11.79 -6.75
C GLY A 139 -6.82 -12.71 -7.93
N GLU A 140 -5.83 -13.40 -8.45
CA GLU A 140 -6.03 -14.34 -9.58
C GLU A 140 -6.42 -15.76 -9.14
N GLU A 141 -6.00 -16.17 -7.95
CA GLU A 141 -6.19 -17.53 -7.44
C GLU A 141 -7.48 -17.72 -6.63
N GLY A 142 -8.12 -16.65 -6.30
CA GLY A 142 -9.35 -16.70 -5.52
C GLY A 142 -10.55 -16.40 -6.39
N ALA A 143 -11.05 -17.38 -7.12
CA ALA A 143 -12.41 -17.32 -7.61
C ALA A 143 -13.30 -16.78 -6.49
N HIS A 144 -14.11 -15.79 -6.71
CA HIS A 144 -15.09 -15.25 -5.79
C HIS A 144 -14.70 -13.94 -5.08
N HIS A 145 -14.87 -12.80 -5.71
CA HIS A 145 -14.94 -11.50 -5.06
C HIS A 145 -13.61 -10.85 -4.69
N ARG A 146 -12.48 -11.28 -5.27
CA ARG A 146 -11.15 -10.98 -4.76
C ARG A 146 -10.20 -10.60 -5.87
N LEU A 147 -10.64 -9.79 -6.81
CA LEU A 147 -9.81 -9.51 -7.97
C LEU A 147 -8.90 -8.33 -7.76
N ARG A 148 -7.74 -8.50 -8.31
CA ARG A 148 -6.74 -7.50 -8.57
C ARG A 148 -7.24 -6.55 -9.66
N TYR A 149 -7.17 -5.26 -9.41
CA TYR A 149 -7.51 -4.28 -10.42
C TYR A 149 -6.24 -3.53 -10.84
N PRO A 150 -6.02 -3.30 -12.13
CA PRO A 150 -6.71 -3.92 -13.28
C PRO A 150 -6.31 -5.39 -13.43
N PRO A 151 -7.12 -6.21 -14.08
CA PRO A 151 -6.85 -7.64 -14.24
C PRO A 151 -5.70 -7.95 -15.21
N GLY A 152 -4.99 -6.97 -15.69
CA GLY A 152 -3.91 -7.12 -16.65
C GLY A 152 -2.62 -6.40 -16.27
N ARG A 153 -1.52 -6.84 -16.84
CA ARG A 153 -0.26 -6.12 -16.86
C ARG A 153 -0.34 -5.04 -17.93
N GLY A 154 -0.33 -3.78 -17.57
CA GLY A 154 -0.36 -2.72 -18.54
C GLY A 154 -0.48 -1.37 -17.90
N GLU A 155 -0.68 -0.37 -18.72
CA GLU A 155 -1.05 0.97 -18.28
C GLU A 155 -2.31 0.88 -17.42
N GLY A 156 -2.31 1.51 -16.27
CA GLY A 156 -3.51 1.62 -15.47
C GLY A 156 -3.55 0.78 -14.19
N PHE A 157 -2.42 0.41 -13.61
CA PHE A 157 -2.35 -0.11 -12.24
C PHE A 157 -1.97 0.99 -11.25
N ILE A 158 -2.33 0.82 -9.98
CA ILE A 158 -1.88 1.69 -8.91
C ILE A 158 -0.38 1.51 -8.72
N GLN A 159 0.38 2.59 -8.86
CA GLN A 159 1.81 2.59 -8.58
C GLN A 159 2.02 2.97 -7.12
N VAL A 160 2.67 2.11 -6.36
CA VAL A 160 3.04 2.38 -4.98
C VAL A 160 4.53 2.69 -4.95
N HIS A 161 4.86 3.97 -4.91
CA HIS A 161 6.23 4.44 -4.85
C HIS A 161 6.71 4.43 -3.41
N HIS A 162 7.68 3.58 -3.13
CA HIS A 162 8.25 3.35 -1.81
C HIS A 162 9.60 4.06 -1.70
N PHE A 163 9.70 4.97 -0.74
CA PHE A 163 10.88 5.80 -0.49
C PHE A 163 11.57 5.32 0.78
N LYS A 164 12.44 4.37 0.62
CA LYS A 164 13.19 3.78 1.73
C LYS A 164 14.43 4.62 2.01
N TRP A 165 14.31 5.57 2.91
CA TRP A 165 15.37 6.54 3.23
C TRP A 165 16.03 6.37 4.60
N ASP A 166 15.69 5.41 5.36
CA ASP A 166 16.39 5.10 6.59
C ASP A 166 17.70 4.36 6.29
N SER A 167 18.77 5.05 6.52
CA SER A 167 20.12 4.52 6.48
C SER A 167 20.55 3.99 7.86
#